data_9f1b1dd190a927320982b8ec7a4d2cc5
#
_entry.id   9f1b1dd190a927320982b8ec7a4d2cc5
#
_cell.length_a   1.000
_cell.length_b   1.000
_cell.length_c   1.000
_cell.angle_alpha   90.00
_cell.angle_beta   90.00
_cell.angle_gamma   90.00
#
_symmetry.space_group_name_H-M   'P 1'
#
loop_
_entity.id
_entity.type
_entity.pdbx_description
1 polymer ?
#
loop_
_entity_poly.entity_id
_entity_poly.type
_entity_poly.pdbx_seq_one_letter_code
_entity_poly.pdbx_strand_id
1 'polypeptide(L)'
;MKKLLLWLLFLSLLGGYAHAQDSGEAAKIRYLIGSVEALQGVTFIRNGDEYDAKKAADHLRLKLKMAGERVKTAEDFIRLCGSKSSVSGEAYRMRLPDGTVMNAETFFRERLKAFVAGKPSRP
;
A
#
# COMPACT_ATOMS: atom_id res chain seq x y z
N MET A 1 -22.44 33.81 25.72
CA MET A 1 -22.59 32.37 25.91
C MET A 1 -22.91 31.64 24.60
N LYS A 2 -23.84 32.12 23.81
CA LYS A 2 -24.18 31.49 22.51
C LYS A 2 -23.07 31.55 21.51
N LYS A 3 -22.21 32.56 21.54
CA LYS A 3 -21.06 32.69 20.61
C LYS A 3 -19.94 31.70 20.91
N LEU A 4 -19.75 31.28 22.15
CA LEU A 4 -18.74 30.30 22.53
C LEU A 4 -19.09 28.89 22.08
N LEU A 5 -20.35 28.52 22.07
CA LEU A 5 -20.84 27.23 21.62
C LEU A 5 -20.66 27.03 20.11
N LEU A 6 -20.85 28.11 19.33
CA LEU A 6 -20.66 28.11 17.88
C LEU A 6 -19.19 27.91 17.50
N TRP A 7 -18.27 28.46 18.27
CA TRP A 7 -16.84 28.32 18.08
C TRP A 7 -16.37 26.88 18.34
N LEU A 8 -16.92 26.23 19.36
CA LEU A 8 -16.58 24.83 19.67
C LEU A 8 -17.07 23.88 18.61
N LEU A 9 -18.21 24.13 17.98
CA LEU A 9 -18.72 23.35 16.86
C LEU A 9 -17.87 23.49 15.61
N PHE A 10 -17.32 24.67 15.38
CA PHE A 10 -16.47 24.92 14.22
C PHE A 10 -15.12 24.20 14.35
N LEU A 11 -14.56 24.12 15.55
CA LEU A 11 -13.31 23.40 15.81
C LEU A 11 -13.45 21.89 15.59
N SER A 12 -14.60 21.31 15.95
CA SER A 12 -14.81 19.87 15.74
C SER A 12 -14.95 19.49 14.28
N LEU A 13 -15.44 20.40 13.43
CA LEU A 13 -15.50 20.20 11.97
C LEU A 13 -14.11 20.21 11.32
N LEU A 14 -13.20 21.04 11.80
CA LEU A 14 -11.82 21.09 11.29
C LEU A 14 -11.04 19.82 11.64
N GLY A 15 -11.26 19.25 12.83
CA GLY A 15 -10.65 17.99 13.22
C GLY A 15 -11.08 16.81 12.36
N GLY A 16 -12.34 16.79 11.91
CA GLY A 16 -12.86 15.77 11.01
C GLY A 16 -12.23 15.78 9.64
N TYR A 17 -11.84 16.94 9.13
CA TYR A 17 -11.22 17.09 7.81
C TYR A 17 -9.81 16.49 7.76
N ALA A 18 -9.00 16.70 8.78
CA ALA A 18 -7.64 16.16 8.86
C ALA A 18 -7.66 14.62 8.87
N HIS A 19 -8.61 14.02 9.57
CA HIS A 19 -8.79 12.57 9.65
C HIS A 19 -9.17 11.95 8.29
N ALA A 20 -9.99 12.64 7.49
CA ALA A 20 -10.42 12.14 6.19
C ALA A 20 -9.26 12.08 5.17
N GLN A 21 -8.30 13.02 5.23
CA GLN A 21 -7.14 13.03 4.33
C GLN A 21 -6.17 11.89 4.65
N ASP A 22 -5.89 11.66 5.93
CA ASP A 22 -5.01 10.56 6.36
C ASP A 22 -5.60 9.20 6.00
N SER A 23 -6.92 9.02 6.13
CA SER A 23 -7.58 7.77 5.81
C SER A 23 -7.57 7.46 4.31
N GLY A 24 -7.46 8.46 3.43
CA GLY A 24 -7.36 8.26 1.99
C GLY A 24 -6.09 7.53 1.57
N GLU A 25 -4.93 7.95 2.07
CA GLU A 25 -3.66 7.29 1.78
C GLU A 25 -3.57 5.93 2.46
N ALA A 26 -4.04 5.81 3.69
CA ALA A 26 -4.10 4.52 4.38
C ALA A 26 -4.97 3.51 3.63
N ALA A 27 -6.09 3.94 3.05
CA ALA A 27 -6.96 3.08 2.26
C ALA A 27 -6.27 2.59 0.99
N LYS A 28 -5.51 3.45 0.32
CA LYS A 28 -4.72 3.07 -0.85
C LYS A 28 -3.69 2.01 -0.49
N ILE A 29 -2.99 2.18 0.61
CA ILE A 29 -1.96 1.24 1.06
C ILE A 29 -2.58 -0.12 1.40
N ARG A 30 -3.71 -0.13 2.12
CA ARG A 30 -4.44 -1.36 2.42
C ARG A 30 -4.88 -2.07 1.14
N TYR A 31 -5.34 -1.31 0.16
CA TYR A 31 -5.74 -1.85 -1.14
C TYR A 31 -4.55 -2.52 -1.84
N LEU A 32 -3.37 -1.89 -1.82
CA LEU A 32 -2.19 -2.45 -2.46
C LEU A 32 -1.76 -3.77 -1.80
N ILE A 33 -1.72 -3.81 -0.48
CA ILE A 33 -1.37 -5.04 0.25
C ILE A 33 -2.43 -6.12 0.02
N GLY A 34 -3.71 -5.76 0.07
CA GLY A 34 -4.80 -6.68 -0.19
C GLY A 34 -4.77 -7.23 -1.62
N SER A 35 -4.35 -6.42 -2.58
CA SER A 35 -4.20 -6.85 -3.98
C SER A 35 -3.14 -7.94 -4.11
N VAL A 36 -2.05 -7.85 -3.35
CA VAL A 36 -1.03 -8.91 -3.30
C VAL A 36 -1.62 -10.18 -2.69
N GLU A 37 -2.25 -10.04 -1.53
CA GLU A 37 -2.77 -11.20 -0.79
C GLU A 37 -3.82 -11.99 -1.56
N ALA A 38 -4.58 -11.31 -2.42
CA ALA A 38 -5.66 -11.92 -3.20
C ALA A 38 -5.16 -12.66 -4.46
N LEU A 39 -3.89 -12.51 -4.84
CA LEU A 39 -3.36 -13.13 -6.04
C LEU A 39 -3.25 -14.65 -5.88
N GLN A 40 -3.60 -15.37 -6.95
CA GLN A 40 -3.51 -16.82 -6.98
C GLN A 40 -2.51 -17.24 -8.05
N GLY A 41 -1.71 -18.28 -7.74
CA GLY A 41 -0.75 -18.83 -8.68
C GLY A 41 0.43 -17.93 -8.97
N VAL A 42 0.66 -16.91 -8.15
CA VAL A 42 1.79 -15.98 -8.31
C VAL A 42 2.82 -16.29 -7.23
N THR A 43 4.09 -16.32 -7.64
CA THR A 43 5.22 -16.51 -6.74
C THR A 43 5.94 -15.18 -6.59
N PHE A 44 6.19 -14.77 -5.36
CA PHE A 44 6.94 -13.55 -5.05
C PHE A 44 8.39 -13.91 -4.78
N ILE A 45 9.30 -13.12 -5.33
CA ILE A 45 10.74 -13.39 -5.27
C ILE A 45 11.44 -12.21 -4.57
N ARG A 46 12.13 -12.54 -3.48
CA ARG A 46 12.93 -11.58 -2.71
C ARG A 46 14.29 -12.19 -2.41
N ASN A 47 15.34 -11.57 -2.89
CA ASN A 47 16.72 -12.03 -2.68
C ASN A 47 16.91 -13.51 -3.10
N GLY A 48 16.24 -13.91 -4.17
CA GLY A 48 16.30 -15.28 -4.67
C GLY A 48 15.36 -16.26 -3.96
N ASP A 49 14.77 -15.88 -2.84
CA ASP A 49 13.81 -16.72 -2.12
C ASP A 49 12.40 -16.51 -2.66
N GLU A 50 11.61 -17.59 -2.66
CA GLU A 50 10.25 -17.58 -3.20
C GLU A 50 9.24 -17.63 -2.07
N TYR A 51 8.16 -16.86 -2.24
CA TYR A 51 7.09 -16.71 -1.26
C TYR A 51 5.73 -16.78 -1.93
N ASP A 52 4.74 -17.34 -1.22
CA ASP A 52 3.36 -17.26 -1.67
C ASP A 52 2.76 -15.86 -1.39
N ALA A 53 1.56 -15.63 -1.91
CA ALA A 53 0.89 -14.34 -1.79
C ALA A 53 0.66 -13.91 -0.34
N LYS A 54 0.26 -14.86 0.52
CA LYS A 54 0.00 -14.55 1.92
C LYS A 54 1.26 -14.11 2.65
N LYS A 55 2.35 -14.84 2.46
CA LYS A 55 3.65 -14.49 3.07
C LYS A 55 4.18 -13.16 2.54
N ALA A 56 4.00 -12.91 1.25
CA ALA A 56 4.39 -11.64 0.65
C ALA A 56 3.61 -10.49 1.28
N ALA A 57 2.30 -10.64 1.44
CA ALA A 57 1.47 -9.61 2.08
C ALA A 57 1.87 -9.38 3.53
N ASP A 58 2.14 -10.44 4.29
CA ASP A 58 2.58 -10.35 5.68
C ASP A 58 3.92 -9.61 5.77
N HIS A 59 4.83 -9.87 4.84
CA HIS A 59 6.11 -9.19 4.78
C HIS A 59 5.95 -7.69 4.49
N LEU A 60 5.03 -7.33 3.59
CA LEU A 60 4.73 -5.93 3.30
C LEU A 60 4.16 -5.21 4.53
N ARG A 61 3.29 -5.87 5.28
CA ARG A 61 2.75 -5.32 6.52
C ARG A 61 3.85 -5.08 7.56
N LEU A 62 4.80 -6.00 7.65
CA LEU A 62 5.94 -5.85 8.54
C LEU A 62 6.82 -4.67 8.12
N LYS A 63 7.13 -4.54 6.83
CA LYS A 63 7.92 -3.43 6.33
C LYS A 63 7.22 -2.09 6.56
N LEU A 64 5.91 -2.05 6.37
CA LEU A 64 5.11 -0.86 6.64
C LEU A 64 5.22 -0.45 8.11
N LYS A 65 5.09 -1.40 9.01
CA LYS A 65 5.20 -1.15 10.45
C LYS A 65 6.60 -0.62 10.81
N MET A 66 7.64 -1.22 10.24
CA MET A 66 9.02 -0.80 10.50
C MET A 66 9.35 0.57 9.91
N ALA A 67 8.76 0.91 8.76
CA ALA A 67 8.96 2.21 8.14
C ALA A 67 8.26 3.33 8.92
N GLY A 68 7.14 3.01 9.56
CA GLY A 68 6.43 3.94 10.44
C GLY A 68 6.07 5.25 9.75
N GLU A 69 6.45 6.36 10.36
CA GLU A 69 6.10 7.70 9.89
C GLU A 69 6.76 8.11 8.58
N ARG A 70 7.74 7.35 8.10
CA ARG A 70 8.34 7.62 6.79
C ARG A 70 7.38 7.33 5.65
N VAL A 71 6.36 6.51 5.88
CA VAL A 71 5.32 6.19 4.90
C VAL A 71 4.08 7.02 5.21
N LYS A 72 3.89 8.09 4.45
CA LYS A 72 2.72 8.97 4.57
C LYS A 72 1.75 8.79 3.42
N THR A 73 2.23 8.33 2.28
CA THR A 73 1.44 8.18 1.05
C THR A 73 1.61 6.77 0.47
N ALA A 74 0.70 6.41 -0.42
CA ALA A 74 0.83 5.16 -1.18
C ALA A 74 2.12 5.14 -2.00
N GLU A 75 2.53 6.29 -2.53
CA GLU A 75 3.80 6.42 -3.25
C GLU A 75 4.99 6.10 -2.35
N ASP A 76 5.00 6.62 -1.11
CA ASP A 76 6.03 6.28 -0.12
C ASP A 76 6.05 4.78 0.16
N PHE A 77 4.88 4.16 0.29
CA PHE A 77 4.77 2.72 0.51
C PHE A 77 5.42 1.94 -0.63
N ILE A 78 5.10 2.28 -1.87
CA ILE A 78 5.67 1.60 -3.03
C ILE A 78 7.19 1.75 -3.03
N ARG A 79 7.67 2.96 -2.82
CA ARG A 79 9.11 3.26 -2.86
C ARG A 79 9.88 2.61 -1.72
N LEU A 80 9.35 2.65 -0.50
CA LEU A 80 10.07 2.20 0.70
C LEU A 80 9.80 0.74 1.06
N CYS A 81 8.63 0.22 0.73
CA CYS A 81 8.21 -1.11 1.18
C CYS A 81 8.02 -2.12 0.05
N GLY A 82 7.55 -1.67 -1.12
CA GLY A 82 7.09 -2.58 -2.16
C GLY A 82 8.04 -2.81 -3.33
N SER A 83 9.11 -2.05 -3.43
CA SER A 83 9.94 -2.04 -4.65
C SER A 83 11.18 -2.89 -4.57
N LYS A 84 11.86 -2.90 -3.43
CA LYS A 84 13.15 -3.59 -3.31
C LYS A 84 13.48 -3.97 -1.88
N SER A 85 14.40 -4.91 -1.73
CA SER A 85 14.93 -5.31 -0.44
C SER A 85 15.72 -4.18 0.20
N SER A 86 15.45 -3.90 1.46
CA SER A 86 16.19 -2.90 2.24
C SER A 86 17.63 -3.37 2.53
N VAL A 87 17.86 -4.69 2.49
CA VAL A 87 19.16 -5.29 2.81
C VAL A 87 20.06 -5.33 1.59
N SER A 88 19.58 -5.85 0.46
CA SER A 88 20.39 -6.08 -0.73
C SER A 88 20.23 -5.02 -1.82
N GLY A 89 19.13 -4.27 -1.79
CA GLY A 89 18.78 -3.35 -2.87
C GLY A 89 18.22 -4.03 -4.12
N GLU A 90 18.09 -5.36 -4.12
CA GLU A 90 17.51 -6.08 -5.25
C GLU A 90 16.01 -5.82 -5.35
N ALA A 91 15.53 -5.65 -6.59
CA ALA A 91 14.12 -5.45 -6.86
C ALA A 91 13.31 -6.69 -6.45
N TYR A 92 12.16 -6.45 -5.83
CA TYR A 92 11.17 -7.52 -5.62
C TYR A 92 10.53 -7.86 -6.95
N ARG A 93 10.36 -9.14 -7.23
CA ARG A 93 9.80 -9.64 -8.48
C ARG A 93 8.64 -10.58 -8.23
N MET A 94 7.83 -10.75 -9.25
CA MET A 94 6.67 -11.64 -9.24
C MET A 94 6.75 -12.55 -10.46
N ARG A 95 6.53 -13.84 -10.25
CA ARG A 95 6.36 -14.79 -11.36
C ARG A 95 4.88 -15.09 -11.50
N LEU A 96 4.33 -14.77 -12.66
CA LEU A 96 2.93 -14.97 -12.96
C LEU A 96 2.65 -16.44 -13.32
N PRO A 97 1.38 -16.87 -13.34
CA PRO A 97 1.05 -18.27 -13.65
C PRO A 97 1.58 -18.75 -15.02
N ASP A 98 1.73 -17.83 -15.98
CA ASP A 98 2.27 -18.16 -17.31
C ASP A 98 3.80 -18.24 -17.35
N GLY A 99 4.46 -18.01 -16.20
CA GLY A 99 5.91 -18.04 -16.09
C GLY A 99 6.62 -16.72 -16.32
N THR A 100 5.90 -15.69 -16.79
CA THR A 100 6.51 -14.36 -16.95
C THR A 100 6.85 -13.76 -15.61
N VAL A 101 7.98 -13.02 -15.57
CA VAL A 101 8.48 -12.36 -14.36
C VAL A 101 8.38 -10.86 -14.56
N MET A 102 7.84 -10.17 -13.58
CA MET A 102 7.75 -8.70 -13.57
C MET A 102 8.22 -8.14 -12.24
N ASN A 103 8.60 -6.87 -12.23
CA ASN A 103 8.91 -6.19 -10.98
C ASN A 103 7.64 -5.93 -10.18
N ALA A 104 7.71 -6.13 -8.87
CA ALA A 104 6.58 -5.85 -7.97
C ALA A 104 6.20 -4.36 -8.01
N GLU A 105 7.17 -3.48 -8.18
CA GLU A 105 6.91 -2.04 -8.31
C GLU A 105 5.93 -1.75 -9.44
N THR A 106 6.12 -2.38 -10.60
CA THR A 106 5.21 -2.20 -11.75
C THR A 106 3.79 -2.60 -11.41
N PHE A 107 3.64 -3.75 -10.74
CA PHE A 107 2.33 -4.22 -10.27
C PHE A 107 1.66 -3.19 -9.35
N PHE A 108 2.40 -2.70 -8.35
CA PHE A 108 1.84 -1.72 -7.40
C PHE A 108 1.43 -0.42 -8.09
N ARG A 109 2.22 0.07 -9.02
CA ARG A 109 1.90 1.31 -9.73
C ARG A 109 0.66 1.17 -10.59
N GLU A 110 0.51 0.04 -11.25
CA GLU A 110 -0.69 -0.26 -12.03
C GLU A 110 -1.93 -0.37 -11.14
N ARG A 111 -1.80 -1.04 -10.00
CA ARG A 111 -2.93 -1.17 -9.05
C ARG A 111 -3.32 0.16 -8.43
N LEU A 112 -2.34 0.98 -8.07
CA LEU A 112 -2.62 2.31 -7.52
C LEU A 112 -3.34 3.17 -8.56
N LYS A 113 -2.88 3.16 -9.78
CA LYS A 113 -3.51 3.89 -10.88
C LYS A 113 -4.96 3.47 -11.08
N ALA A 114 -5.24 2.16 -11.06
CA ALA A 114 -6.59 1.63 -11.19
C ALA A 114 -7.48 2.05 -10.01
N PHE A 115 -6.95 2.03 -8.81
CA PHE A 115 -7.69 2.44 -7.60
C PHE A 115 -8.06 3.92 -7.65
N VAL A 116 -7.12 4.77 -8.03
CA VAL A 116 -7.35 6.22 -8.13
C VAL A 116 -8.36 6.54 -9.23
N ALA A 117 -8.37 5.77 -10.32
CA ALA A 117 -9.33 5.94 -11.40
C ALA A 117 -10.73 5.39 -11.06
N GLY A 118 -10.89 4.79 -9.86
CA GLY A 118 -12.17 4.22 -9.44
C GLY A 118 -12.54 2.92 -10.15
N LYS A 119 -11.58 2.27 -10.81
CA LYS A 119 -11.83 1.00 -11.50
C LYS A 119 -11.53 -0.16 -10.56
N PRO A 120 -12.48 -1.09 -10.35
CA PRO A 120 -12.20 -2.25 -9.52
C PRO A 120 -11.08 -3.09 -10.12
N SER A 121 -10.18 -3.55 -9.27
CA SER A 121 -9.16 -4.48 -9.71
C SER A 121 -9.83 -5.82 -10.02
N ARG A 122 -9.72 -6.26 -11.25
CA ARG A 122 -10.13 -7.61 -11.60
C ARG A 122 -9.00 -8.58 -11.25
N PRO A 123 -9.36 -9.74 -10.69
CA PRO A 123 -8.36 -10.75 -10.42
C PRO A 123 -7.72 -11.29 -11.71
#